data_a1fc5fc646bbd5ead214e3e7c0a35700
#
_entry.id   a1fc5fc646bbd5ead214e3e7c0a35700
#
_cell.length_a   1.000
_cell.length_b   1.000
_cell.length_c   1.000
_cell.angle_alpha   90.00
_cell.angle_beta   90.00
_cell.angle_gamma   90.00
#
_symmetry.space_group_name_H-M   'P 1'
#
loop_
_entity.id
_entity.type
_entity.pdbx_description
1 polymer ?
#
loop_
_entity_poly.entity_id
_entity_poly.type
_entity_poly.pdbx_seq_one_letter_code
_entity_poly.pdbx_strand_id
1 'polypeptide(L)'
;MNDWSDYEEDVINHESFVFYESFFLSMESLKFDEKAMFLDAICRYALYEKTSNLPSNIEGMFKLVKPQLDANFRKRRNGKLGGRPIINKP
;
A
#
# COMPACT_ATOMS: atom_id res chain seq x y z
N MET A 1 28.20 -1.54 10.03
CA MET A 1 27.63 -1.55 9.64
C MET A 1 26.84 -1.07 10.02
N ASN A 2 26.76 -0.56 10.29
CA ASN A 2 26.03 -0.25 10.47
C ASN A 2 25.39 0.73 9.96
N ASP A 3 25.48 0.94 9.10
CA ASP A 3 24.78 1.81 8.26
C ASP A 3 23.34 1.56 8.24
N TRP A 4 22.97 0.53 8.84
CA TRP A 4 21.60 0.14 8.97
C TRP A 4 20.73 1.21 9.53
N SER A 5 21.17 1.82 10.61
CA SER A 5 20.30 2.76 11.29
C SER A 5 20.02 3.97 10.45
N ASP A 6 20.97 4.36 9.61
CA ASP A 6 20.73 5.49 8.74
C ASP A 6 19.64 5.18 7.73
N TYR A 7 19.67 3.98 7.20
CA TYR A 7 18.65 3.58 6.24
C TYR A 7 17.30 3.40 6.90
N GLU A 8 17.32 2.91 8.12
CA GLU A 8 16.08 2.65 8.81
C GLU A 8 15.25 3.89 9.03
N GLU A 9 15.92 5.01 9.20
CA GLU A 9 15.19 6.25 9.38
C GLU A 9 14.35 6.60 8.18
N ASP A 10 14.79 6.16 6.99
CA ASP A 10 14.09 6.45 5.78
C ASP A 10 13.18 5.32 5.33
N VAL A 11 13.20 4.22 6.04
CA VAL A 11 12.40 3.07 5.65
C VAL A 11 10.96 3.26 6.11
N ILE A 12 10.06 3.15 5.16
CA ILE A 12 8.64 3.22 5.46
C ILE A 12 8.14 1.81 5.69
N ASN A 13 7.44 1.61 6.79
CA ASN A 13 6.82 0.33 7.06
C ASN A 13 5.51 0.60 7.79
N HIS A 14 4.42 0.44 7.06
CA HIS A 14 3.09 0.68 7.65
C HIS A 14 2.58 -0.50 8.45
N GLU A 15 3.22 -1.65 8.34
CA GLU A 15 2.92 -2.86 9.11
C GLU A 15 1.60 -3.53 8.77
N SER A 16 0.65 -2.80 8.24
CA SER A 16 -0.62 -3.37 7.83
C SER A 16 -1.28 -2.44 6.84
N PHE A 17 -2.28 -2.96 6.14
CA PHE A 17 -3.08 -2.13 5.25
C PHE A 17 -4.43 -2.81 5.03
N VAL A 18 -5.39 -2.04 4.53
CA VAL A 18 -6.71 -2.57 4.24
C VAL A 18 -6.71 -3.13 2.83
N PHE A 19 -7.08 -4.41 2.71
CA PHE A 19 -7.21 -5.07 1.42
C PHE A 19 -8.71 -5.12 1.09
N TYR A 20 -9.11 -4.34 0.11
CA TYR A 20 -10.53 -4.22 -0.21
C TYR A 20 -11.00 -5.34 -1.12
N GLU A 21 -12.27 -5.65 -1.02
CA GLU A 21 -12.85 -6.67 -1.89
C GLU A 21 -12.65 -6.31 -3.36
N SER A 22 -12.70 -5.03 -3.68
CA SER A 22 -12.50 -4.60 -5.05
C SER A 22 -11.15 -5.03 -5.61
N PHE A 23 -10.12 -5.08 -4.76
CA PHE A 23 -8.80 -5.56 -5.19
C PHE A 23 -8.90 -7.04 -5.57
N PHE A 24 -9.56 -7.81 -4.74
CA PHE A 24 -9.71 -9.24 -4.97
C PHE A 24 -10.50 -9.50 -6.25
N LEU A 25 -11.58 -8.76 -6.45
CA LEU A 25 -12.40 -8.94 -7.64
C LEU A 25 -11.63 -8.58 -8.91
N SER A 26 -10.79 -7.56 -8.83
CA SER A 26 -9.95 -7.18 -9.96
C SER A 26 -9.02 -8.31 -10.37
N MET A 27 -8.58 -9.12 -9.40
CA MET A 27 -7.63 -10.17 -9.67
C MET A 27 -8.24 -11.39 -10.35
N GLU A 28 -9.55 -11.51 -10.29
CA GLU A 28 -10.18 -12.75 -10.74
C GLU A 28 -9.99 -13.06 -12.22
N SER A 29 -9.79 -12.03 -13.02
CA SER A 29 -9.59 -12.24 -14.45
C SER A 29 -8.15 -12.60 -14.80
N LEU A 30 -7.26 -12.56 -13.84
CA LEU A 30 -5.83 -12.77 -14.08
C LEU A 30 -5.46 -14.24 -13.98
N LYS A 31 -4.39 -14.60 -14.69
CA LYS A 31 -3.80 -15.91 -14.52
C LYS A 31 -3.11 -15.96 -13.17
N PHE A 32 -2.78 -17.17 -12.77
CA PHE A 32 -2.23 -17.39 -11.44
C PHE A 32 -0.95 -16.62 -11.18
N ASP A 33 -0.02 -16.65 -12.14
CA ASP A 33 1.23 -15.91 -12.01
C ASP A 33 0.99 -14.41 -12.04
N GLU A 34 0.01 -13.96 -12.80
CA GLU A 34 -0.34 -12.55 -12.85
C GLU A 34 -0.94 -12.08 -11.53
N LYS A 35 -1.77 -12.95 -10.93
CA LYS A 35 -2.32 -12.64 -9.61
C LYS A 35 -1.22 -12.43 -8.59
N ALA A 36 -0.20 -13.29 -8.66
CA ALA A 36 0.92 -13.19 -7.73
C ALA A 36 1.64 -11.87 -7.90
N MET A 37 1.88 -11.45 -9.15
CA MET A 37 2.55 -10.19 -9.40
C MET A 37 1.72 -9.00 -8.90
N PHE A 38 0.43 -9.04 -9.16
CA PHE A 38 -0.46 -7.97 -8.76
C PHE A 38 -0.52 -7.85 -7.24
N LEU A 39 -0.70 -8.99 -6.58
CA LEU A 39 -0.78 -9.02 -5.12
C LEU A 39 0.53 -8.57 -4.49
N ASP A 40 1.65 -9.04 -5.03
CA ASP A 40 2.95 -8.63 -4.53
C ASP A 40 3.14 -7.12 -4.66
N ALA A 41 2.72 -6.56 -5.80
CA ALA A 41 2.85 -5.13 -6.03
C ALA A 41 2.00 -4.34 -5.04
N ILE A 42 0.79 -4.81 -4.77
CA ILE A 42 -0.08 -4.15 -3.79
C ILE A 42 0.56 -4.17 -2.42
N CYS A 43 1.10 -5.32 -2.01
CA CYS A 43 1.71 -5.44 -0.70
C CYS A 43 2.92 -4.53 -0.55
N ARG A 44 3.78 -4.52 -1.57
CA ARG A 44 4.99 -3.69 -1.48
C ARG A 44 4.64 -2.21 -1.43
N TYR A 45 3.66 -1.81 -2.22
CA TYR A 45 3.28 -0.41 -2.21
C TYR A 45 2.53 -0.04 -0.94
N ALA A 46 1.60 -0.88 -0.52
CA ALA A 46 0.76 -0.56 0.64
C ALA A 46 1.55 -0.58 1.95
N LEU A 47 2.52 -1.48 2.05
CA LEU A 47 3.30 -1.60 3.27
C LEU A 47 4.52 -0.68 3.29
N TYR A 48 5.18 -0.54 2.16
CA TYR A 48 6.48 0.13 2.13
C TYR A 48 6.54 1.31 1.16
N GLU A 49 5.45 1.59 0.46
CA GLU A 49 5.38 2.64 -0.56
C GLU A 49 6.41 2.44 -1.66
N LYS A 50 6.66 1.17 -2.00
CA LYS A 50 7.59 0.84 -3.07
C LYS A 50 6.84 0.39 -4.29
N THR A 51 7.26 0.90 -5.45
CA THR A 51 6.64 0.52 -6.71
C THR A 51 7.37 -0.68 -7.30
N SER A 52 6.68 -1.40 -8.17
CA SER A 52 7.21 -2.59 -8.81
C SER A 52 7.14 -2.44 -10.32
N ASN A 53 8.05 -3.13 -11.01
CA ASN A 53 7.97 -3.21 -12.47
C ASN A 53 6.94 -4.27 -12.82
N LEU A 54 5.92 -3.87 -13.56
CA LEU A 54 4.83 -4.77 -13.89
C LEU A 54 4.60 -4.80 -15.39
N PRO A 55 4.16 -5.95 -15.93
CA PRO A 55 3.69 -5.98 -17.32
C PRO A 55 2.57 -4.95 -17.49
N SER A 56 2.41 -4.44 -18.69
CA SER A 56 1.50 -3.32 -18.90
C SER A 56 0.06 -3.60 -18.50
N ASN A 57 -0.41 -4.84 -18.70
CA ASN A 57 -1.79 -5.15 -18.31
C ASN A 57 -1.95 -5.14 -16.79
N ILE A 58 -0.95 -5.65 -16.07
CA ILE A 58 -1.01 -5.64 -14.61
C ILE A 58 -0.80 -4.23 -14.08
N GLU A 59 0.08 -3.49 -14.72
CA GLU A 59 0.31 -2.12 -14.31
C GLU A 59 -0.96 -1.28 -14.43
N GLY A 60 -1.71 -1.48 -15.51
CA GLY A 60 -2.96 -0.77 -15.68
C GLY A 60 -3.93 -1.06 -14.56
N MET A 61 -4.01 -2.32 -14.14
CA MET A 61 -4.87 -2.68 -13.03
C MET A 61 -4.37 -2.08 -11.73
N PHE A 62 -3.06 -2.10 -11.53
CA PHE A 62 -2.49 -1.53 -10.32
C PHE A 62 -2.82 -0.04 -10.21
N LYS A 63 -2.79 0.66 -11.33
CA LYS A 63 -3.12 2.08 -11.33
C LYS A 63 -4.56 2.35 -10.91
N LEU A 64 -5.44 1.38 -11.08
CA LEU A 64 -6.82 1.54 -10.65
C LEU A 64 -6.97 1.42 -9.14
N VAL A 65 -6.13 0.63 -8.49
CA VAL A 65 -6.22 0.46 -7.04
C VAL A 65 -5.33 1.44 -6.28
N LYS A 66 -4.33 1.99 -6.95
CA LYS A 66 -3.36 2.86 -6.29
C LYS A 66 -4.01 4.05 -5.56
N PRO A 67 -5.01 4.72 -6.13
CA PRO A 67 -5.61 5.85 -5.42
C PRO A 67 -6.20 5.49 -4.07
N GLN A 68 -6.74 4.27 -3.92
CA GLN A 68 -7.26 3.85 -2.63
C GLN A 68 -6.12 3.62 -1.63
N LEU A 69 -5.01 3.08 -2.11
CA LEU A 69 -3.86 2.89 -1.25
C LEU A 69 -3.29 4.25 -0.82
N ASP A 70 -3.23 5.18 -1.76
CA ASP A 70 -2.75 6.53 -1.46
C ASP A 70 -3.66 7.22 -0.45
N ALA A 71 -4.96 7.02 -0.59
CA ALA A 71 -5.91 7.61 0.35
C ALA A 71 -5.70 7.06 1.76
N ASN A 72 -5.37 5.78 1.87
CA ASN A 72 -5.10 5.20 3.18
C ASN A 72 -3.83 5.78 3.80
N PHE A 73 -2.83 6.06 2.99
CA PHE A 73 -1.63 6.72 3.50
C PHE A 73 -1.98 8.07 4.09
N ARG A 74 -2.79 8.84 3.37
CA ARG A 74 -3.19 10.16 3.85
C ARG A 74 -3.97 10.07 5.14
N LYS A 75 -4.86 9.10 5.24
CA LYS A 75 -5.63 8.91 6.45
C LYS A 75 -4.75 8.61 7.64
N ARG A 76 -3.75 7.77 7.44
CA ARG A 76 -2.84 7.42 8.52
C ARG A 76 -2.05 8.64 8.98
N ARG A 77 -1.55 9.40 8.02
CA ARG A 77 -0.81 10.60 8.36
C ARG A 77 -1.68 11.59 9.12
N ASN A 78 -2.90 11.79 8.63
CA ASN A 78 -3.82 12.72 9.27
C ASN A 78 -4.20 12.23 10.66
N GLY A 79 -4.40 10.94 10.80
CA GLY A 79 -4.70 10.38 12.10
C GLY A 79 -3.60 10.59 13.10
N LYS A 80 -2.37 10.41 12.67
CA LYS A 80 -1.23 10.64 13.52
C LYS A 80 -1.13 12.09 13.95
N LEU A 81 -1.33 12.98 13.00
CA LEU A 81 -1.23 14.40 13.30
C LEU A 81 -2.41 14.89 14.09
N GLY A 82 -3.58 14.40 13.75
CA GLY A 82 -4.80 14.79 14.38
C GLY A 82 -4.82 14.38 15.82
N GLY A 83 -4.19 13.32 16.05
CA GLY A 83 -4.10 12.83 17.35
C GLY A 83 -5.34 12.90 18.10
N ARG A 84 -5.66 13.36 17.56
CA ARG A 84 -6.45 13.46 18.02
C ARG A 84 -7.30 13.72 18.64
N PRO A 85 -7.43 14.00 18.81
CA PRO A 85 -8.22 14.37 19.48
C PRO A 85 -9.50 13.97 19.69
N ILE A 86 -9.46 13.85 19.37
CA ILE A 86 -10.37 13.48 19.49
C ILE A 86 -11.10 13.11 20.20
N ILE A 87 -10.90 13.09 20.27
CA ILE A 87 -11.44 12.69 20.72
C ILE A 87 -12.15 12.96 21.58
N ASN A 88 -12.00 13.48 21.56
CA ASN A 88 -12.56 13.72 22.25
C ASN A 88 -13.60 13.83 22.64
N LYS A 89 -13.83 13.82 22.35
CA LYS A 89 -14.74 13.94 22.60
C LYS A 89 -15.45 13.67 23.21
N PRO A 90 -15.88 13.71 23.51
CA PRO A 90 -16.59 13.62 24.11
C PRO A 90 -17.27 13.35 24.37
#